data_311e26f35938daf7cd33dd3784fa0cc5
#
_entry.id   311e26f35938daf7cd33dd3784fa0cc5
#
_cell.length_a   1.000
_cell.length_b   1.000
_cell.length_c   1.000
_cell.angle_alpha   90.00
_cell.angle_beta   90.00
_cell.angle_gamma   90.00
#
_symmetry.space_group_name_H-M   'P 1'
#
loop_
_entity.id
_entity.type
_entity.pdbx_description
1 polymer ?
#
loop_
_entity_poly.entity_id
_entity_poly.type
_entity_poly.pdbx_seq_one_letter_code
_entity_poly.pdbx_strand_id
1 'polypeptide(L)'
;MSYSDWYHANRANWDERVAVHLGPRGYNLSDLRSGRGRLDAIVRAELPPVAGMRVAHLQCHFGADSLRLAQQGADVVGLDFSGEAIMAARGLANDLGLAGRARFVEADVYDSSVAIPPPHGFDLVFVTWGALCWLPDIAGWARVVAALLRPGGQLYLAEGHPTAYVFDDESRGADGRPGLFAPYFAHDPIPNENPRDYSDPEARLENARSYNWIHPMGELVTALIDAGMRIDWLHEHDAVVWQMFACLTVGADGLYRWPDRPWLPLAFSLLATRQ
;
A
#
# COMPACT_ATOMS: atom_id res chain seq x y z
N MET A 1 -13.51 -1.24 -21.38
CA MET A 1 -13.92 -1.20 -19.95
C MET A 1 -13.72 0.22 -19.44
N SER A 2 -14.59 0.67 -18.57
CA SER A 2 -14.53 1.99 -17.96
C SER A 2 -13.83 1.94 -16.61
N TYR A 3 -13.51 3.12 -16.05
CA TYR A 3 -13.02 3.22 -14.65
C TYR A 3 -13.95 2.50 -13.66
N SER A 4 -15.25 2.69 -13.84
CA SER A 4 -16.27 2.03 -12.99
C SER A 4 -16.17 0.50 -13.02
N ASP A 5 -15.89 -0.10 -14.19
CA ASP A 5 -15.77 -1.56 -14.31
C ASP A 5 -14.54 -2.08 -13.53
N TRP A 6 -13.41 -1.40 -13.65
CA TRP A 6 -12.18 -1.75 -12.92
C TRP A 6 -12.36 -1.57 -11.41
N TYR A 7 -12.92 -0.42 -11.01
CA TYR A 7 -13.20 -0.11 -9.61
C TYR A 7 -14.06 -1.18 -8.95
N HIS A 8 -15.18 -1.56 -9.57
CA HIS A 8 -16.07 -2.57 -8.99
C HIS A 8 -15.44 -3.96 -8.92
N ALA A 9 -14.66 -4.36 -9.94
CA ALA A 9 -13.95 -5.63 -9.91
C ALA A 9 -12.89 -5.65 -8.80
N ASN A 10 -12.05 -4.62 -8.72
CA ASN A 10 -11.03 -4.51 -7.69
C ASN A 10 -11.64 -4.43 -6.29
N ARG A 11 -12.74 -3.68 -6.11
CA ARG A 11 -13.44 -3.59 -4.83
C ARG A 11 -13.98 -4.95 -4.39
N ALA A 12 -14.70 -5.67 -5.24
CA ALA A 12 -15.22 -6.99 -4.91
C ALA A 12 -14.12 -7.99 -4.54
N ASN A 13 -12.98 -7.95 -5.25
CA ASN A 13 -11.81 -8.74 -4.95
C ASN A 13 -11.23 -8.40 -3.56
N TRP A 14 -11.06 -7.10 -3.26
CA TRP A 14 -10.51 -6.66 -1.97
C TRP A 14 -11.48 -6.84 -0.81
N ASP A 15 -12.78 -6.68 -0.99
CA ASP A 15 -13.79 -6.97 0.03
C ASP A 15 -13.68 -8.45 0.50
N GLU A 16 -13.51 -9.39 -0.44
CA GLU A 16 -13.36 -10.82 -0.13
C GLU A 16 -12.02 -11.14 0.56
N ARG A 17 -10.92 -10.48 0.16
CA ARG A 17 -9.59 -10.67 0.77
C ARG A 17 -9.55 -10.33 2.25
N VAL A 18 -10.39 -9.42 2.74
CA VAL A 18 -10.40 -9.04 4.16
C VAL A 18 -10.60 -10.24 5.08
N ALA A 19 -11.55 -11.12 4.76
CA ALA A 19 -11.80 -12.32 5.56
C ALA A 19 -10.61 -13.29 5.56
N VAL A 20 -9.91 -13.43 4.42
CA VAL A 20 -8.70 -14.24 4.29
C VAL A 20 -7.57 -13.63 5.13
N HIS A 21 -7.34 -12.33 4.99
CA HIS A 21 -6.27 -11.60 5.68
C HIS A 21 -6.43 -11.56 7.20
N LEU A 22 -7.65 -11.56 7.71
CA LEU A 22 -7.95 -11.65 9.14
C LEU A 22 -8.12 -13.09 9.65
N GLY A 23 -8.05 -14.06 8.74
CA GLY A 23 -8.16 -15.48 9.05
C GLY A 23 -6.92 -16.04 9.78
N PRO A 24 -6.96 -17.32 10.19
CA PRO A 24 -5.90 -17.93 11.00
C PRO A 24 -4.52 -18.00 10.34
N ARG A 25 -4.47 -17.99 9.00
CA ARG A 25 -3.23 -18.01 8.21
C ARG A 25 -2.90 -16.67 7.59
N GLY A 26 -3.76 -15.66 7.80
CA GLY A 26 -3.57 -14.31 7.31
C GLY A 26 -2.55 -13.51 8.13
N TYR A 27 -2.79 -12.22 8.27
CA TYR A 27 -1.86 -11.32 8.94
C TYR A 27 -1.77 -11.57 10.45
N ASN A 28 -0.55 -11.68 10.96
CA ASN A 28 -0.33 -11.79 12.40
C ASN A 28 -0.49 -10.42 13.09
N LEU A 29 -1.57 -10.24 13.81
CA LEU A 29 -1.89 -9.01 14.55
C LEU A 29 -1.56 -9.08 16.05
N SER A 30 -0.84 -10.12 16.51
CA SER A 30 -0.56 -10.31 17.95
C SER A 30 0.20 -9.15 18.57
N ASP A 31 1.20 -8.61 17.87
CA ASP A 31 1.98 -7.47 18.31
C ASP A 31 1.15 -6.19 18.36
N LEU A 32 0.32 -5.94 17.35
CA LEU A 32 -0.63 -4.83 17.34
C LEU A 32 -1.59 -4.94 18.52
N ARG A 33 -2.18 -6.11 18.76
CA ARG A 33 -3.12 -6.36 19.88
C ARG A 33 -2.47 -6.21 21.26
N SER A 34 -1.18 -6.48 21.37
CA SER A 34 -0.43 -6.32 22.64
C SER A 34 0.13 -4.90 22.84
N GLY A 35 -0.17 -3.94 21.97
CA GLY A 35 0.36 -2.57 22.05
C GLY A 35 1.84 -2.46 21.66
N ARG A 36 2.45 -3.53 21.14
CA ARG A 36 3.85 -3.57 20.67
C ARG A 36 3.98 -3.57 19.16
N GLY A 37 2.88 -3.26 18.46
CA GLY A 37 2.85 -3.25 17.01
C GLY A 37 3.88 -2.31 16.42
N ARG A 38 4.69 -2.84 15.48
CA ARG A 38 5.71 -2.07 14.77
C ARG A 38 5.44 -2.16 13.27
N LEU A 39 5.68 -1.06 12.59
CA LEU A 39 5.78 -1.05 11.13
C LEU A 39 6.94 -1.94 10.69
N ASP A 40 7.02 -2.31 9.43
CA ASP A 40 8.12 -3.10 8.90
C ASP A 40 9.49 -2.41 9.03
N ALA A 41 10.55 -3.13 8.69
CA ALA A 41 11.92 -2.65 8.93
C ALA A 41 12.29 -1.45 8.06
N ILE A 42 11.80 -1.38 6.81
CA ILE A 42 12.07 -0.26 5.89
C ILE A 42 11.40 1.01 6.44
N VAL A 43 10.09 0.95 6.66
CA VAL A 43 9.31 2.11 7.16
C VAL A 43 9.85 2.60 8.51
N ARG A 44 10.21 1.71 9.42
CA ARG A 44 10.76 2.10 10.72
C ARG A 44 12.10 2.81 10.65
N ALA A 45 12.92 2.48 9.65
CA ALA A 45 14.23 3.10 9.48
C ALA A 45 14.13 4.53 8.93
N GLU A 46 13.05 4.86 8.22
CA GLU A 46 12.95 6.05 7.41
C GLU A 46 11.87 7.03 7.86
N LEU A 47 10.75 6.50 8.40
CA LEU A 47 9.61 7.33 8.78
C LEU A 47 9.98 8.25 9.97
N PRO A 48 9.77 9.57 9.85
CA PRO A 48 9.99 10.48 10.96
C PRO A 48 9.05 10.16 12.15
N PRO A 49 9.37 10.60 13.37
CA PRO A 49 8.49 10.44 14.53
C PRO A 49 7.12 11.05 14.26
N VAL A 50 6.05 10.26 14.43
CA VAL A 50 4.67 10.64 14.09
C VAL A 50 3.84 11.12 15.28
N ALA A 51 4.41 11.11 16.51
CA ALA A 51 3.70 11.51 17.72
C ALA A 51 3.17 12.95 17.61
N GLY A 52 1.86 13.13 17.79
CA GLY A 52 1.19 14.42 17.66
C GLY A 52 0.91 14.87 16.22
N MET A 53 1.34 14.12 15.22
CA MET A 53 1.04 14.42 13.82
C MET A 53 -0.39 14.02 13.47
N ARG A 54 -1.00 14.79 12.57
CA ARG A 54 -2.20 14.39 11.84
C ARG A 54 -1.80 13.65 10.57
N VAL A 55 -2.20 12.38 10.47
CA VAL A 55 -1.80 11.48 9.38
C VAL A 55 -3.02 11.07 8.56
N ALA A 56 -2.95 11.22 7.25
CA ALA A 56 -3.87 10.56 6.32
C ALA A 56 -3.20 9.29 5.78
N HIS A 57 -3.75 8.12 6.08
CA HIS A 57 -3.29 6.85 5.51
C HIS A 57 -4.22 6.46 4.36
N LEU A 58 -3.76 6.64 3.13
CA LEU A 58 -4.52 6.29 1.93
C LEU A 58 -4.36 4.81 1.61
N GLN A 59 -5.46 4.19 1.13
CA GLN A 59 -5.52 2.78 0.77
C GLN A 59 -5.08 1.89 1.95
N CYS A 60 -5.69 2.18 3.12
CA CYS A 60 -5.22 1.66 4.42
C CYS A 60 -5.64 0.21 4.70
N HIS A 61 -6.41 -0.42 3.81
CA HIS A 61 -6.97 -1.76 3.99
C HIS A 61 -7.72 -1.87 5.34
N PHE A 62 -7.58 -2.94 6.11
CA PHE A 62 -8.17 -3.05 7.46
C PHE A 62 -7.40 -2.28 8.55
N GLY A 63 -6.57 -1.32 8.19
CA GLY A 63 -6.03 -0.30 9.08
C GLY A 63 -4.93 -0.74 10.04
N ALA A 64 -4.26 -1.88 9.84
CA ALA A 64 -3.24 -2.36 10.77
C ALA A 64 -2.10 -1.34 10.98
N ASP A 65 -1.58 -0.75 9.90
CA ASP A 65 -0.52 0.25 9.99
C ASP A 65 -1.05 1.60 10.51
N SER A 66 -2.29 1.98 10.16
CA SER A 66 -2.96 3.13 10.76
C SER A 66 -3.00 3.02 12.28
N LEU A 67 -3.34 1.84 12.80
CA LEU A 67 -3.42 1.58 14.24
C LEU A 67 -2.04 1.55 14.89
N ARG A 68 -0.99 1.07 14.19
CA ARG A 68 0.40 1.16 14.66
C ARG A 68 0.88 2.61 14.76
N LEU A 69 0.52 3.45 13.79
CA LEU A 69 0.80 4.90 13.85
C LEU A 69 0.04 5.56 15.02
N ALA A 70 -1.22 5.20 15.23
CA ALA A 70 -2.02 5.69 16.36
C ALA A 70 -1.44 5.26 17.73
N GLN A 71 -0.91 4.04 17.86
CA GLN A 71 -0.18 3.58 19.05
C GLN A 71 1.10 4.38 19.29
N GLN A 72 1.71 4.94 18.24
CA GLN A 72 2.86 5.83 18.34
C GLN A 72 2.47 7.30 18.63
N GLY A 73 1.17 7.57 18.80
CA GLY A 73 0.68 8.88 19.20
C GLY A 73 0.21 9.79 18.06
N ALA A 74 0.10 9.28 16.84
CA ALA A 74 -0.50 10.02 15.72
C ALA A 74 -2.02 10.09 15.84
N ASP A 75 -2.64 11.13 15.26
CA ASP A 75 -4.06 11.21 14.97
C ASP A 75 -4.28 10.82 13.51
N VAL A 76 -4.85 9.63 13.27
CA VAL A 76 -4.88 9.00 11.95
C VAL A 76 -6.28 9.04 11.35
N VAL A 77 -6.36 9.37 10.07
CA VAL A 77 -7.53 9.10 9.23
C VAL A 77 -7.12 8.11 8.15
N GLY A 78 -7.60 6.88 8.25
CA GLY A 78 -7.42 5.85 7.22
C GLY A 78 -8.54 5.92 6.19
N LEU A 79 -8.20 5.76 4.93
CA LEU A 79 -9.18 5.69 3.83
C LEU A 79 -8.91 4.44 2.99
N ASP A 80 -9.99 3.73 2.68
CA ASP A 80 -9.97 2.59 1.74
C ASP A 80 -11.31 2.51 1.01
N PHE A 81 -11.31 1.93 -0.18
CA PHE A 81 -12.53 1.75 -0.97
C PHE A 81 -13.33 0.50 -0.57
N SER A 82 -12.70 -0.45 0.14
CA SER A 82 -13.34 -1.68 0.62
C SER A 82 -14.16 -1.40 1.88
N GLY A 83 -15.47 -1.60 1.80
CA GLY A 83 -16.38 -1.47 2.95
C GLY A 83 -16.07 -2.49 4.04
N GLU A 84 -15.72 -3.72 3.67
CA GLU A 84 -15.33 -4.79 4.58
C GLU A 84 -14.04 -4.45 5.33
N ALA A 85 -13.05 -3.89 4.62
CA ALA A 85 -11.80 -3.44 5.23
C ALA A 85 -12.04 -2.32 6.25
N ILE A 86 -12.85 -1.34 5.90
CA ILE A 86 -13.18 -0.22 6.81
C ILE A 86 -14.01 -0.67 8.02
N MET A 87 -14.94 -1.62 7.85
CA MET A 87 -15.65 -2.22 9.00
C MET A 87 -14.66 -2.93 9.94
N ALA A 88 -13.76 -3.74 9.40
CA ALA A 88 -12.74 -4.43 10.18
C ALA A 88 -11.79 -3.46 10.89
N ALA A 89 -11.35 -2.39 10.20
CA ALA A 89 -10.49 -1.35 10.76
C ALA A 89 -11.15 -0.63 11.96
N ARG A 90 -12.43 -0.29 11.83
CA ARG A 90 -13.21 0.32 12.93
C ARG A 90 -13.37 -0.64 14.11
N GLY A 91 -13.63 -1.92 13.84
CA GLY A 91 -13.69 -2.97 14.87
C GLY A 91 -12.37 -3.06 15.63
N LEU A 92 -11.25 -3.19 14.93
CA LEU A 92 -9.91 -3.24 15.54
C LEU A 92 -9.58 -1.97 16.35
N ALA A 93 -9.95 -0.79 15.83
CA ALA A 93 -9.74 0.46 16.57
C ALA A 93 -10.50 0.49 17.90
N ASN A 94 -11.75 0.01 17.91
CA ASN A 94 -12.56 -0.10 19.14
C ASN A 94 -11.95 -1.12 20.11
N ASP A 95 -11.60 -2.32 19.64
CA ASP A 95 -11.00 -3.39 20.46
C ASP A 95 -9.69 -2.95 21.15
N LEU A 96 -8.93 -2.11 20.45
CA LEU A 96 -7.65 -1.59 20.95
C LEU A 96 -7.76 -0.28 21.73
N GLY A 97 -8.97 0.28 21.88
CA GLY A 97 -9.17 1.58 22.53
C GLY A 97 -8.59 2.76 21.77
N LEU A 98 -8.42 2.63 20.45
CA LEU A 98 -7.80 3.63 19.57
C LEU A 98 -8.81 4.43 18.74
N ALA A 99 -10.12 4.21 18.90
CA ALA A 99 -11.16 4.89 18.11
C ALA A 99 -11.14 6.43 18.26
N GLY A 100 -10.57 6.96 19.36
CA GLY A 100 -10.35 8.39 19.54
C GLY A 100 -9.20 8.97 18.71
N ARG A 101 -8.27 8.13 18.25
CA ARG A 101 -7.07 8.52 17.49
C ARG A 101 -7.01 7.99 16.07
N ALA A 102 -7.75 6.91 15.76
CA ALA A 102 -7.80 6.34 14.43
C ALA A 102 -9.24 6.29 13.95
N ARG A 103 -9.55 7.02 12.89
CA ARG A 103 -10.85 7.05 12.21
C ARG A 103 -10.68 6.51 10.80
N PHE A 104 -11.74 5.86 10.28
CA PHE A 104 -11.68 5.19 8.99
C PHE A 104 -12.84 5.60 8.10
N VAL A 105 -12.54 5.90 6.85
CA VAL A 105 -13.47 6.42 5.84
C VAL A 105 -13.50 5.45 4.66
N GLU A 106 -14.69 5.00 4.27
CA GLU A 106 -14.90 4.24 3.04
C GLU A 106 -15.07 5.22 1.89
N ALA A 107 -14.12 5.26 0.97
CA ALA A 107 -14.20 6.04 -0.26
C ALA A 107 -13.14 5.61 -1.29
N ASP A 108 -13.39 5.96 -2.54
CA ASP A 108 -12.35 5.96 -3.56
C ASP A 108 -11.24 6.96 -3.20
N VAL A 109 -9.99 6.60 -3.46
CA VAL A 109 -8.85 7.47 -3.16
C VAL A 109 -8.95 8.82 -3.89
N TYR A 110 -9.50 8.83 -5.10
CA TYR A 110 -9.70 10.06 -5.87
C TYR A 110 -10.73 11.02 -5.28
N ASP A 111 -11.63 10.51 -4.43
CA ASP A 111 -12.63 11.31 -3.72
C ASP A 111 -12.17 11.73 -2.31
N SER A 112 -10.94 11.44 -1.90
CA SER A 112 -10.43 11.65 -0.53
C SER A 112 -10.64 13.07 -0.02
N SER A 113 -10.46 14.09 -0.88
CA SER A 113 -10.60 15.49 -0.49
C SER A 113 -12.03 15.89 -0.11
N VAL A 114 -13.04 15.11 -0.56
CA VAL A 114 -14.46 15.30 -0.24
C VAL A 114 -14.88 14.36 0.88
N ALA A 115 -14.41 13.11 0.84
CA ALA A 115 -14.80 12.06 1.76
C ALA A 115 -14.18 12.22 3.15
N ILE A 116 -12.94 12.69 3.25
CA ILE A 116 -12.29 12.96 4.53
C ILE A 116 -12.85 14.26 5.11
N PRO A 117 -13.47 14.23 6.29
CA PRO A 117 -14.04 15.43 6.89
C PRO A 117 -12.97 16.50 7.21
N PRO A 118 -13.27 17.79 7.05
CA PRO A 118 -12.37 18.85 7.47
C PRO A 118 -12.15 18.83 9.01
N PRO A 119 -11.05 19.44 9.50
CA PRO A 119 -10.10 20.23 8.75
C PRO A 119 -9.12 19.35 7.95
N HIS A 120 -8.84 19.75 6.70
CA HIS A 120 -7.72 19.22 5.93
C HIS A 120 -6.39 19.81 6.42
N GLY A 121 -5.30 19.52 5.74
CA GLY A 121 -3.98 20.01 6.13
C GLY A 121 -3.28 19.02 7.07
N PHE A 122 -3.13 17.78 6.56
CA PHE A 122 -2.37 16.74 7.26
C PHE A 122 -0.88 17.07 7.30
N ASP A 123 -0.22 16.67 8.39
CA ASP A 123 1.24 16.76 8.52
C ASP A 123 1.92 15.72 7.64
N LEU A 124 1.29 14.54 7.52
CA LEU A 124 1.78 13.40 6.77
C LEU A 124 0.65 12.73 6.00
N VAL A 125 0.87 12.48 4.72
CA VAL A 125 0.17 11.44 3.96
C VAL A 125 1.07 10.20 3.97
N PHE A 126 0.52 9.08 4.39
CA PHE A 126 1.21 7.81 4.51
C PHE A 126 0.60 6.81 3.54
N VAL A 127 1.41 6.17 2.71
CA VAL A 127 0.99 5.15 1.73
C VAL A 127 2.01 4.04 1.71
N THR A 128 1.58 2.80 1.93
CA THR A 128 2.48 1.67 1.96
C THR A 128 1.89 0.42 1.32
N TRP A 129 2.73 -0.26 0.63
CA TRP A 129 2.76 -1.62 0.15
C TRP A 129 1.55 -2.10 -0.68
N GLY A 130 1.74 -2.11 -1.98
CA GLY A 130 0.75 -2.62 -2.92
C GLY A 130 -0.45 -1.69 -3.10
N ALA A 131 -0.25 -0.38 -3.00
CA ALA A 131 -1.30 0.61 -3.13
C ALA A 131 -1.42 1.16 -4.55
N LEU A 132 -0.30 1.56 -5.17
CA LEU A 132 -0.30 2.27 -6.44
C LEU A 132 -0.68 1.39 -7.63
N CYS A 133 -0.35 0.11 -7.58
CA CYS A 133 -0.67 -0.83 -8.66
C CYS A 133 -2.18 -1.03 -8.88
N TRP A 134 -3.04 -0.56 -7.99
CA TRP A 134 -4.50 -0.63 -8.11
C TRP A 134 -5.12 0.62 -8.75
N LEU A 135 -4.32 1.61 -9.08
CA LEU A 135 -4.77 2.93 -9.54
C LEU A 135 -4.50 3.13 -11.04
N PRO A 136 -5.50 3.58 -11.82
CA PRO A 136 -5.30 3.87 -13.24
C PRO A 136 -4.68 5.25 -13.52
N ASP A 137 -4.82 6.24 -12.60
CA ASP A 137 -4.37 7.63 -12.80
C ASP A 137 -3.42 8.07 -11.67
N ILE A 138 -2.12 7.86 -11.88
CA ILE A 138 -1.09 8.25 -10.92
C ILE A 138 -0.98 9.77 -10.76
N ALA A 139 -1.27 10.53 -11.82
CA ALA A 139 -1.26 11.99 -11.75
C ALA A 139 -2.44 12.51 -10.91
N GLY A 140 -3.63 11.90 -11.04
CA GLY A 140 -4.79 12.16 -10.19
C GLY A 140 -4.49 11.87 -8.73
N TRP A 141 -3.87 10.73 -8.45
CA TRP A 141 -3.45 10.36 -7.10
C TRP A 141 -2.45 11.35 -6.50
N ALA A 142 -1.45 11.79 -7.26
CA ALA A 142 -0.48 12.78 -6.79
C ALA A 142 -1.15 14.12 -6.41
N ARG A 143 -2.15 14.56 -7.20
CA ARG A 143 -2.96 15.73 -6.87
C ARG A 143 -3.77 15.56 -5.58
N VAL A 144 -4.35 14.37 -5.34
CA VAL A 144 -5.04 14.06 -4.09
C VAL A 144 -4.09 14.16 -2.90
N VAL A 145 -2.89 13.55 -2.99
CA VAL A 145 -1.86 13.62 -1.95
C VAL A 145 -1.53 15.08 -1.61
N ALA A 146 -1.22 15.88 -2.63
CA ALA A 146 -0.90 17.29 -2.43
C ALA A 146 -2.05 18.08 -1.80
N ALA A 147 -3.29 17.82 -2.21
CA ALA A 147 -4.48 18.51 -1.68
C ALA A 147 -4.74 18.23 -0.20
N LEU A 148 -4.45 17.03 0.27
CA LEU A 148 -4.63 16.63 1.67
C LEU A 148 -3.59 17.23 2.62
N LEU A 149 -2.37 17.46 2.16
CA LEU A 149 -1.28 17.97 2.96
C LEU A 149 -1.44 19.48 3.25
N ARG A 150 -0.98 19.93 4.41
CA ARG A 150 -0.71 21.35 4.64
C ARG A 150 0.55 21.80 3.87
N PRO A 151 0.77 23.11 3.64
CA PRO A 151 2.06 23.58 3.18
C PRO A 151 3.19 23.10 4.11
N GLY A 152 4.25 22.53 3.56
CA GLY A 152 5.33 21.90 4.30
C GLY A 152 4.98 20.53 4.91
N GLY A 153 3.78 20.01 4.69
CA GLY A 153 3.43 18.61 5.02
C GLY A 153 4.09 17.63 4.05
N GLN A 154 4.19 16.38 4.46
CA GLN A 154 5.01 15.38 3.77
C GLN A 154 4.19 14.17 3.30
N LEU A 155 4.57 13.63 2.16
CA LEU A 155 4.22 12.27 1.74
C LEU A 155 5.36 11.33 2.12
N TYR A 156 5.05 10.27 2.86
CA TYR A 156 5.89 9.07 2.92
C TYR A 156 5.22 7.97 2.09
N LEU A 157 5.94 7.45 1.12
CA LEU A 157 5.51 6.34 0.25
C LEU A 157 6.54 5.22 0.34
N ALA A 158 6.08 3.98 0.57
CA ALA A 158 6.89 2.78 0.39
C ALA A 158 6.08 1.76 -0.43
N GLU A 159 6.67 1.24 -1.52
CA GLU A 159 5.92 0.45 -2.50
C GLU A 159 6.80 -0.61 -3.16
N GLY A 160 6.19 -1.63 -3.73
CA GLY A 160 6.88 -2.55 -4.63
C GLY A 160 7.46 -1.81 -5.83
N HIS A 161 8.70 -2.14 -6.20
CA HIS A 161 9.35 -1.44 -7.30
C HIS A 161 8.67 -1.80 -8.64
N PRO A 162 8.34 -0.82 -9.49
CA PRO A 162 7.62 -1.09 -10.73
C PRO A 162 8.39 -2.01 -11.70
N THR A 163 9.73 -2.08 -11.63
CA THR A 163 10.50 -3.07 -12.40
C THR A 163 10.27 -4.50 -11.92
N ALA A 164 9.95 -4.71 -10.64
CA ALA A 164 9.66 -6.04 -10.12
C ALA A 164 8.31 -6.55 -10.64
N TYR A 165 7.31 -5.69 -10.80
CA TYR A 165 6.00 -6.04 -11.37
C TYR A 165 6.02 -6.41 -12.86
N VAL A 166 7.15 -6.22 -13.55
CA VAL A 166 7.37 -6.73 -14.92
C VAL A 166 7.45 -8.26 -14.96
N PHE A 167 7.70 -8.89 -13.82
CA PHE A 167 7.94 -10.33 -13.69
C PHE A 167 6.86 -11.00 -12.84
N ASP A 168 6.63 -12.29 -13.10
CA ASP A 168 5.82 -13.15 -12.23
C ASP A 168 6.38 -14.58 -12.13
N ASP A 169 5.81 -15.35 -11.20
CA ASP A 169 6.17 -16.75 -10.98
C ASP A 169 5.45 -17.72 -11.95
N GLU A 170 4.39 -17.30 -12.63
CA GLU A 170 3.68 -18.13 -13.61
C GLU A 170 4.50 -18.28 -14.89
N SER A 171 5.29 -17.25 -15.23
CA SER A 171 6.24 -17.22 -16.35
C SER A 171 7.64 -17.71 -15.97
N ARG A 172 7.79 -18.43 -14.85
CA ARG A 172 9.07 -18.85 -14.27
C ARG A 172 9.89 -19.70 -15.22
N GLY A 173 11.19 -19.36 -15.32
CA GLY A 173 12.17 -20.13 -16.07
C GLY A 173 12.53 -21.47 -15.41
N ALA A 174 13.26 -22.33 -16.12
CA ALA A 174 13.75 -23.62 -15.62
C ALA A 174 14.72 -23.47 -14.43
N ASP A 175 15.33 -22.29 -14.25
CA ASP A 175 16.19 -21.94 -13.11
C ASP A 175 15.40 -21.52 -11.86
N GLY A 176 14.08 -21.54 -11.92
CA GLY A 176 13.19 -21.19 -10.83
C GLY A 176 13.00 -19.68 -10.62
N ARG A 177 13.53 -18.83 -11.50
CA ARG A 177 13.38 -17.38 -11.43
C ARG A 177 12.11 -16.93 -12.12
N PRO A 178 11.49 -15.81 -11.65
CA PRO A 178 10.30 -15.24 -12.28
C PRO A 178 10.63 -14.82 -13.73
N GLY A 179 9.68 -15.02 -14.63
CA GLY A 179 9.79 -14.64 -16.04
C GLY A 179 9.08 -13.33 -16.33
N LEU A 180 9.23 -12.84 -17.57
CA LEU A 180 8.55 -11.64 -18.02
C LEU A 180 7.03 -11.87 -18.08
N PHE A 181 6.28 -10.98 -17.46
CA PHE A 181 4.82 -11.00 -17.34
C PHE A 181 4.17 -9.83 -18.08
N ALA A 182 4.58 -8.60 -17.77
CA ALA A 182 3.98 -7.39 -18.31
C ALA A 182 5.05 -6.37 -18.72
N PRO A 183 4.79 -5.57 -19.79
CA PRO A 183 5.71 -4.52 -20.19
C PRO A 183 5.78 -3.39 -19.17
N TYR A 184 6.99 -2.92 -18.85
CA TYR A 184 7.22 -1.81 -17.91
C TYR A 184 6.50 -0.50 -18.31
N PHE A 185 6.36 -0.24 -19.59
CA PHE A 185 5.70 0.95 -20.14
C PHE A 185 4.27 0.67 -20.63
N ALA A 186 3.62 -0.39 -20.10
CA ALA A 186 2.21 -0.62 -20.39
C ALA A 186 1.35 0.38 -19.62
N HIS A 187 0.49 1.10 -20.34
CA HIS A 187 -0.49 2.02 -19.73
C HIS A 187 -1.88 1.39 -19.62
N ASP A 188 -2.09 0.26 -20.29
CA ASP A 188 -3.33 -0.50 -20.23
C ASP A 188 -3.41 -1.30 -18.92
N PRO A 189 -4.62 -1.50 -18.37
CA PRO A 189 -4.80 -2.34 -17.19
C PRO A 189 -4.39 -3.78 -17.47
N ILE A 190 -3.65 -4.36 -16.54
CA ILE A 190 -3.22 -5.75 -16.56
C ILE A 190 -4.29 -6.57 -15.84
N PRO A 191 -5.08 -7.41 -16.55
CA PRO A 191 -6.08 -8.23 -15.91
C PRO A 191 -5.42 -9.37 -15.13
N ASN A 192 -5.99 -9.68 -13.97
CA ASN A 192 -5.62 -10.84 -13.16
C ASN A 192 -6.89 -11.63 -12.82
N GLU A 193 -6.84 -12.93 -12.98
CA GLU A 193 -7.94 -13.85 -12.65
C GLU A 193 -7.46 -14.98 -11.72
N ASN A 194 -6.27 -14.83 -11.11
CA ASN A 194 -5.74 -15.81 -10.17
C ASN A 194 -6.58 -15.79 -8.88
N PRO A 195 -7.27 -16.90 -8.53
CA PRO A 195 -8.12 -16.96 -7.35
C PRO A 195 -7.32 -17.12 -6.04
N ARG A 196 -6.00 -17.18 -6.09
CA ARG A 196 -5.16 -17.37 -4.90
C ARG A 196 -4.95 -16.06 -4.16
N ASP A 197 -4.80 -16.18 -2.85
CA ASP A 197 -4.38 -15.06 -2.01
C ASP A 197 -2.92 -15.24 -1.58
N TYR A 198 -2.18 -14.14 -1.54
CA TYR A 198 -0.75 -14.14 -1.19
C TYR A 198 -0.50 -14.39 0.30
N SER A 199 -1.49 -14.15 1.16
CA SER A 199 -1.37 -14.36 2.61
C SER A 199 -1.74 -15.78 3.02
N ASP A 200 -2.64 -16.44 2.27
CA ASP A 200 -3.07 -17.82 2.48
C ASP A 200 -3.14 -18.59 1.15
N PRO A 201 -2.14 -19.40 0.81
CA PRO A 201 -2.10 -20.15 -0.45
C PRO A 201 -3.25 -21.16 -0.64
N GLU A 202 -3.92 -21.54 0.44
CA GLU A 202 -5.06 -22.47 0.40
C GLU A 202 -6.39 -21.75 0.16
N ALA A 203 -6.45 -20.43 0.41
CA ALA A 203 -7.64 -19.64 0.15
C ALA A 203 -7.93 -19.55 -1.35
N ARG A 204 -9.22 -19.48 -1.68
CA ARG A 204 -9.69 -19.30 -3.05
C ARG A 204 -10.74 -18.20 -3.07
N LEU A 205 -10.49 -17.20 -3.88
CA LEU A 205 -11.40 -16.08 -4.06
C LEU A 205 -12.45 -16.41 -5.13
N GLU A 206 -13.69 -16.13 -4.84
CA GLU A 206 -14.79 -16.21 -5.82
C GLU A 206 -14.74 -15.01 -6.78
N ASN A 207 -14.41 -13.82 -6.24
CA ASN A 207 -14.20 -12.59 -6.99
C ASN A 207 -12.73 -12.44 -7.40
N ALA A 208 -12.20 -13.43 -8.17
CA ALA A 208 -10.78 -13.46 -8.53
C ALA A 208 -10.36 -12.33 -9.49
N ARG A 209 -11.31 -11.85 -10.33
CA ARG A 209 -10.98 -10.83 -11.34
C ARG A 209 -10.57 -9.52 -10.71
N SER A 210 -9.40 -9.03 -11.09
CA SER A 210 -8.87 -7.72 -10.71
C SER A 210 -8.05 -7.09 -11.83
N TYR A 211 -7.70 -5.82 -11.67
CA TYR A 211 -6.93 -5.05 -12.64
C TYR A 211 -5.82 -4.29 -11.95
N ASN A 212 -4.61 -4.40 -12.48
CA ASN A 212 -3.42 -3.74 -11.97
C ASN A 212 -2.78 -2.85 -13.03
N TRP A 213 -1.94 -1.92 -12.58
CA TRP A 213 -1.14 -1.04 -13.43
C TRP A 213 0.31 -1.07 -12.97
N ILE A 214 1.23 -0.95 -13.94
CA ILE A 214 2.62 -0.64 -13.65
C ILE A 214 2.80 0.86 -13.91
N HIS A 215 3.23 1.59 -12.89
CA HIS A 215 3.57 3.02 -13.02
C HIS A 215 5.08 3.14 -13.09
N PRO A 216 5.67 3.47 -14.26
CA PRO A 216 7.09 3.70 -14.37
C PRO A 216 7.59 4.72 -13.33
N MET A 217 8.75 4.47 -12.73
CA MET A 217 9.29 5.34 -11.67
C MET A 217 9.37 6.81 -12.10
N GLY A 218 9.76 7.05 -13.35
CA GLY A 218 9.83 8.40 -13.91
C GLY A 218 8.47 9.11 -13.97
N GLU A 219 7.39 8.38 -14.28
CA GLU A 219 6.03 8.93 -14.32
C GLU A 219 5.53 9.25 -12.91
N LEU A 220 5.75 8.38 -11.93
CA LEU A 220 5.40 8.62 -10.54
C LEU A 220 6.10 9.87 -9.98
N VAL A 221 7.40 9.97 -10.17
CA VAL A 221 8.20 11.13 -9.70
C VAL A 221 7.73 12.41 -10.38
N THR A 222 7.51 12.38 -11.70
CA THR A 222 7.00 13.53 -12.45
C THR A 222 5.62 13.95 -11.98
N ALA A 223 4.70 13.00 -11.76
CA ALA A 223 3.36 13.28 -11.25
C ALA A 223 3.37 13.99 -9.89
N LEU A 224 4.27 13.60 -8.99
CA LEU A 224 4.43 14.26 -7.69
C LEU A 224 4.99 15.68 -7.85
N ILE A 225 5.99 15.88 -8.71
CA ILE A 225 6.56 17.21 -8.98
C ILE A 225 5.50 18.15 -9.59
N ASP A 226 4.74 17.66 -10.56
CA ASP A 226 3.66 18.42 -11.23
C ASP A 226 2.51 18.77 -10.27
N ALA A 227 2.31 17.95 -9.24
CA ALA A 227 1.36 18.22 -8.16
C ALA A 227 1.87 19.22 -7.10
N GLY A 228 3.09 19.79 -7.26
CA GLY A 228 3.69 20.75 -6.34
C GLY A 228 4.42 20.11 -5.16
N MET A 229 4.82 18.85 -5.30
CA MET A 229 5.64 18.16 -4.29
C MET A 229 7.12 18.29 -4.65
N ARG A 230 7.96 18.59 -3.67
CA ARG A 230 9.42 18.50 -3.79
C ARG A 230 9.84 17.13 -3.29
N ILE A 231 10.53 16.35 -4.11
CA ILE A 231 11.13 15.08 -3.67
C ILE A 231 12.33 15.40 -2.78
N ASP A 232 12.27 14.98 -1.52
CA ASP A 232 13.37 15.15 -0.56
C ASP A 232 14.41 14.04 -0.70
N TRP A 233 13.95 12.80 -0.89
CA TRP A 233 14.77 11.64 -1.23
C TRP A 233 13.93 10.52 -1.84
N LEU A 234 14.59 9.63 -2.56
CA LEU A 234 14.07 8.38 -3.10
C LEU A 234 15.11 7.29 -2.88
N HIS A 235 14.72 6.21 -2.25
CA HIS A 235 15.54 5.03 -2.02
C HIS A 235 15.00 3.84 -2.79
N GLU A 236 15.88 3.06 -3.39
CA GLU A 236 15.56 1.75 -3.95
C GLU A 236 16.07 0.66 -2.99
N HIS A 237 15.29 -0.41 -2.81
CA HIS A 237 15.61 -1.50 -1.88
C HIS A 237 15.79 -2.82 -2.61
N ASP A 238 16.80 -3.58 -2.24
CA ASP A 238 17.01 -4.96 -2.68
C ASP A 238 16.11 -5.97 -1.93
N ALA A 239 15.19 -5.47 -1.12
CA ALA A 239 14.31 -6.21 -0.25
C ALA A 239 12.87 -5.71 -0.35
N VAL A 240 11.91 -6.57 0.02
CA VAL A 240 10.48 -6.25 0.11
C VAL A 240 9.84 -6.95 1.31
N VAL A 241 8.70 -6.46 1.78
CA VAL A 241 8.04 -6.93 3.03
C VAL A 241 7.20 -8.19 2.86
N TRP A 242 6.97 -8.65 1.64
CA TRP A 242 6.25 -9.91 1.35
C TRP A 242 7.03 -10.78 0.37
N GLN A 243 6.68 -12.06 0.29
CA GLN A 243 7.28 -12.99 -0.67
C GLN A 243 6.73 -12.73 -2.08
N MET A 244 7.22 -11.66 -2.73
CA MET A 244 6.79 -11.25 -4.07
C MET A 244 7.02 -12.36 -5.11
N PHE A 245 8.13 -13.11 -4.98
CA PHE A 245 8.46 -14.25 -5.81
C PHE A 245 8.81 -15.47 -4.95
N ALA A 246 8.45 -16.65 -5.40
CA ALA A 246 8.68 -17.90 -4.66
C ALA A 246 10.16 -18.18 -4.37
N CYS A 247 11.07 -17.68 -5.21
CA CYS A 247 12.52 -17.84 -5.03
C CYS A 247 13.11 -16.91 -3.96
N LEU A 248 12.40 -15.89 -3.51
CA LEU A 248 12.91 -14.96 -2.49
C LEU A 248 13.02 -15.66 -1.12
N THR A 249 14.04 -15.29 -0.36
CA THR A 249 14.31 -15.78 0.98
C THR A 249 14.11 -14.69 2.02
N VAL A 250 13.52 -15.05 3.17
CA VAL A 250 13.31 -14.11 4.27
C VAL A 250 14.57 -13.99 5.13
N GLY A 251 14.96 -12.73 5.42
CA GLY A 251 16.04 -12.40 6.35
C GLY A 251 15.58 -12.33 7.81
N ALA A 252 16.53 -12.15 8.72
CA ALA A 252 16.25 -11.99 10.16
C ALA A 252 15.45 -10.71 10.49
N ASP A 253 15.45 -9.74 9.60
CA ASP A 253 14.67 -8.50 9.66
C ASP A 253 13.23 -8.65 9.18
N GLY A 254 12.85 -9.84 8.68
CA GLY A 254 11.54 -10.14 8.13
C GLY A 254 11.36 -9.72 6.68
N LEU A 255 12.40 -9.20 6.02
CA LEU A 255 12.34 -8.78 4.63
C LEU A 255 12.79 -9.91 3.68
N TYR A 256 12.17 -9.98 2.52
CA TYR A 256 12.45 -10.94 1.48
C TYR A 256 13.45 -10.37 0.47
N ARG A 257 14.45 -11.20 0.09
CA ARG A 257 15.55 -10.82 -0.83
C ARG A 257 15.83 -11.91 -1.83
N TRP A 258 16.49 -11.56 -2.91
CA TRP A 258 17.10 -12.51 -3.83
C TRP A 258 18.10 -13.42 -3.09
N PRO A 259 18.09 -14.73 -3.32
CA PRO A 259 18.91 -15.67 -2.54
C PRO A 259 20.41 -15.59 -2.84
N ASP A 260 20.79 -15.04 -3.99
CA ASP A 260 22.16 -15.04 -4.50
C ASP A 260 22.74 -13.64 -4.74
N ARG A 261 22.03 -12.80 -5.49
CA ARG A 261 22.46 -11.44 -5.87
C ARG A 261 21.26 -10.50 -5.96
N PRO A 262 21.42 -9.21 -5.68
CA PRO A 262 20.38 -8.22 -5.87
C PRO A 262 20.20 -7.89 -7.36
N TRP A 263 19.45 -8.71 -8.08
CA TRP A 263 19.27 -8.63 -9.53
C TRP A 263 18.58 -7.36 -10.01
N LEU A 264 17.62 -6.91 -9.23
CA LEU A 264 16.84 -5.69 -9.47
C LEU A 264 16.28 -5.21 -8.13
N PRO A 265 15.89 -3.93 -8.03
CA PRO A 265 15.20 -3.45 -6.85
C PRO A 265 13.85 -4.15 -6.70
N LEU A 266 13.51 -4.56 -5.47
CA LEU A 266 12.25 -5.20 -5.13
C LEU A 266 11.23 -4.20 -4.59
N ALA A 267 11.69 -3.13 -3.97
CA ALA A 267 10.87 -2.06 -3.45
C ALA A 267 11.54 -0.69 -3.62
N PHE A 268 10.79 0.35 -3.41
CA PHE A 268 11.30 1.71 -3.26
C PHE A 268 10.55 2.42 -2.15
N SER A 269 11.16 3.47 -1.62
CA SER A 269 10.51 4.42 -0.73
C SER A 269 10.88 5.85 -1.12
N LEU A 270 10.02 6.80 -0.82
CA LEU A 270 10.31 8.22 -1.02
C LEU A 270 9.68 9.08 0.08
N LEU A 271 10.32 10.20 0.33
CA LEU A 271 9.76 11.32 1.07
C LEU A 271 9.64 12.51 0.14
N ALA A 272 8.48 13.15 0.16
CA ALA A 272 8.27 14.38 -0.60
C ALA A 272 7.54 15.41 0.25
N THR A 273 7.91 16.68 0.13
CA THR A 273 7.33 17.81 0.88
C THR A 273 6.46 18.67 -0.03
N ARG A 274 5.23 18.99 0.40
CA ARG A 274 4.36 19.94 -0.29
C ARG A 274 4.95 21.35 -0.21
N GLN A 275 5.14 21.99 -1.37
CA GLN A 275 5.58 23.38 -1.50
C GLN A 275 4.46 24.39 -1.26
#